data_ba8429a21736aa2ffea926d3ed65b82a
#
_entry.id   ba8429a21736aa2ffea926d3ed65b82a
#
_cell.length_a   1.000
_cell.length_b   1.000
_cell.length_c   1.000
_cell.angle_alpha   90.00
_cell.angle_beta   90.00
_cell.angle_gamma   90.00
#
_symmetry.space_group_name_H-M   'P 1'
#
loop_
_entity.id
_entity.type
_entity.pdbx_description
1 polymer ?
#
loop_
_entity_poly.entity_id
_entity_poly.type
_entity_poly.pdbx_seq_one_letter_code
_entity_poly.pdbx_strand_id
1 'polypeptide(L)'
;QKVSGEDLTYFDEESGERYIPYVVEPSLGCDRVTLAFICEAYDEEELPDGTVRNVMHFHPAIAPVKIAVLPLSKKLSEPAQKVFAELSKRYNCEFDDRGAIGKRYRREDEIGTPYCICYDFDSENDQAVTIRDRDTMEQVRVPIAELKNWFDEKFDF
;
A
#
# COMPACT_ATOMS: atom_id res chain seq x y z
N GLN A 1 45.05 7.06 3.64
CA GLN A 1 46.06 8.10 3.52
C GLN A 1 47.48 7.50 3.59
N LYS A 2 47.87 6.78 4.66
CA LYS A 2 49.21 6.19 4.82
C LYS A 2 49.57 5.20 3.70
N VAL A 3 48.62 4.50 3.09
CA VAL A 3 48.82 3.50 2.04
C VAL A 3 48.69 4.09 0.66
N SER A 4 47.67 4.95 0.42
CA SER A 4 47.38 5.53 -0.88
C SER A 4 48.24 6.76 -1.21
N GLY A 5 48.74 7.46 -0.19
CA GLY A 5 49.41 8.75 -0.36
C GLY A 5 48.49 9.94 -0.61
N GLU A 6 47.19 9.69 -0.75
CA GLU A 6 46.17 10.71 -1.00
C GLU A 6 45.75 11.42 0.30
N ASP A 7 45.42 12.72 0.20
CA ASP A 7 44.84 13.47 1.33
C ASP A 7 43.35 13.11 1.48
N LEU A 8 43.03 12.38 2.52
CA LEU A 8 41.67 11.96 2.87
C LEU A 8 41.07 12.76 4.02
N THR A 9 41.62 13.96 4.29
CA THR A 9 41.10 14.82 5.34
C THR A 9 39.89 15.63 4.88
N TYR A 10 38.95 15.82 5.78
CA TYR A 10 37.83 16.74 5.67
C TYR A 10 38.11 17.98 6.50
N PHE A 11 37.79 19.16 5.96
CA PHE A 11 37.86 20.42 6.68
C PHE A 11 36.44 20.82 7.11
N ASP A 12 36.20 20.93 8.38
CA ASP A 12 34.93 21.40 8.92
C ASP A 12 34.96 22.91 9.08
N GLU A 13 34.11 23.59 8.31
CA GLU A 13 34.05 25.05 8.31
C GLU A 13 33.48 25.65 9.60
N GLU A 14 32.61 24.87 10.33
CA GLU A 14 32.01 25.36 11.58
C GLU A 14 33.01 25.31 12.73
N SER A 15 33.73 24.21 12.88
CA SER A 15 34.73 24.04 13.95
C SER A 15 36.11 24.59 13.57
N GLY A 16 36.39 24.78 12.29
CA GLY A 16 37.69 25.14 11.77
C GLY A 16 38.75 24.03 11.86
N GLU A 17 38.33 22.82 12.14
CA GLU A 17 39.21 21.66 12.30
C GLU A 17 39.31 20.82 11.02
N ARG A 18 40.51 20.20 10.87
CA ARG A 18 40.75 19.26 9.79
C ARG A 18 41.00 17.86 10.37
N TYR A 19 40.22 16.88 9.95
CA TYR A 19 40.29 15.51 10.46
C TYR A 19 40.04 14.47 9.36
N ILE A 20 40.39 13.20 9.61
CA ILE A 20 40.01 12.08 8.76
C ILE A 20 38.65 11.56 9.24
N PRO A 21 37.58 11.71 8.46
CA PRO A 21 36.26 11.27 8.88
C PRO A 21 36.14 9.73 8.92
N TYR A 22 35.30 9.24 9.83
CA TYR A 22 34.77 7.89 9.72
C TYR A 22 33.73 7.86 8.62
N VAL A 23 33.75 6.81 7.80
CA VAL A 23 32.77 6.59 6.74
C VAL A 23 31.84 5.47 7.20
N VAL A 24 30.52 5.76 7.19
CA VAL A 24 29.49 4.75 7.37
C VAL A 24 28.81 4.57 6.01
N GLU A 25 29.02 3.40 5.42
CA GLU A 25 28.53 3.06 4.08
C GLU A 25 27.65 1.82 4.17
N PRO A 26 26.34 1.99 4.43
CA PRO A 26 25.41 0.87 4.38
C PRO A 26 25.23 0.40 2.94
N SER A 27 25.28 -0.91 2.73
CA SER A 27 25.06 -1.52 1.42
C SER A 27 24.03 -2.64 1.54
N LEU A 28 22.99 -2.57 0.73
CA LEU A 28 21.89 -3.53 0.70
C LEU A 28 21.68 -4.06 -0.72
N GLY A 29 21.41 -5.37 -0.85
CA GLY A 29 21.00 -5.96 -2.12
C GLY A 29 19.47 -5.84 -2.28
N CYS A 30 19.02 -5.24 -3.38
CA CYS A 30 17.59 -5.03 -3.65
C CYS A 30 16.78 -6.32 -3.53
N ASP A 31 17.21 -7.40 -4.18
CA ASP A 31 16.49 -8.68 -4.19
C ASP A 31 16.38 -9.29 -2.79
N ARG A 32 17.43 -9.19 -1.97
CA ARG A 32 17.40 -9.70 -0.59
C ARG A 32 16.47 -8.92 0.29
N VAL A 33 16.47 -7.60 0.16
CA VAL A 33 15.56 -6.73 0.93
C VAL A 33 14.12 -6.99 0.52
N THR A 34 13.86 -7.11 -0.78
CA THR A 34 12.52 -7.47 -1.30
C THR A 34 12.06 -8.80 -0.74
N LEU A 35 12.91 -9.84 -0.77
CA LEU A 35 12.58 -11.14 -0.21
C LEU A 35 12.30 -11.06 1.30
N ALA A 36 13.08 -10.29 2.04
CA ALA A 36 12.88 -10.11 3.48
C ALA A 36 11.51 -9.46 3.78
N PHE A 37 11.12 -8.43 3.03
CA PHE A 37 9.80 -7.80 3.17
C PHE A 37 8.65 -8.75 2.80
N ILE A 38 8.81 -9.58 1.78
CA ILE A 38 7.81 -10.59 1.41
C ILE A 38 7.65 -11.62 2.53
N CYS A 39 8.77 -12.16 3.06
CA CYS A 39 8.74 -13.15 4.13
C CYS A 39 8.14 -12.59 5.43
N GLU A 40 8.43 -11.32 5.76
CA GLU A 40 7.91 -10.66 6.95
C GLU A 40 6.42 -10.34 6.83
N ALA A 41 5.97 -9.98 5.61
CA ALA A 41 4.59 -9.58 5.37
C ALA A 41 3.62 -10.77 5.23
N TYR A 42 4.12 -11.96 4.88
CA TYR A 42 3.26 -13.13 4.65
C TYR A 42 2.69 -13.69 5.95
N ASP A 43 1.38 -13.88 6.00
CA ASP A 43 0.68 -14.51 7.12
C ASP A 43 -0.46 -15.42 6.64
N GLU A 44 -0.74 -16.45 7.43
CA GLU A 44 -1.86 -17.39 7.28
C GLU A 44 -2.79 -17.23 8.48
N GLU A 45 -3.77 -16.35 8.35
CA GLU A 45 -4.71 -16.06 9.44
C GLU A 45 -5.85 -17.08 9.47
N GLU A 46 -6.07 -17.72 10.62
CA GLU A 46 -7.25 -18.54 10.85
C GLU A 46 -8.45 -17.66 11.24
N LEU A 47 -9.51 -17.73 10.46
CA LEU A 47 -10.73 -16.96 10.71
C LEU A 47 -11.68 -17.70 11.67
N PRO A 48 -12.61 -16.97 12.32
CA PRO A 48 -13.56 -17.56 13.27
C PRO A 48 -14.42 -18.70 12.71
N ASP A 49 -14.58 -18.77 11.38
CA ASP A 49 -15.30 -19.82 10.68
C ASP A 49 -14.43 -21.06 10.36
N GLY A 50 -13.16 -21.07 10.79
CA GLY A 50 -12.19 -22.13 10.54
C GLY A 50 -11.56 -22.11 9.15
N THR A 51 -11.84 -21.09 8.33
CA THR A 51 -11.15 -20.89 7.04
C THR A 51 -9.83 -20.17 7.24
N VAL A 52 -8.85 -20.44 6.38
CA VAL A 52 -7.57 -19.74 6.38
C VAL A 52 -7.60 -18.61 5.36
N ARG A 53 -7.12 -17.45 5.77
CA ARG A 53 -6.90 -16.28 4.94
C ARG A 53 -5.39 -16.08 4.75
N ASN A 54 -4.90 -16.23 3.53
CA ASN A 54 -3.54 -15.80 3.20
C ASN A 54 -3.53 -14.30 2.97
N VAL A 55 -2.62 -13.61 3.62
CA VAL A 55 -2.52 -12.15 3.55
C VAL A 55 -1.06 -11.70 3.51
N MET A 56 -0.83 -10.63 2.78
CA MET A 56 0.46 -9.94 2.77
C MET A 56 0.31 -8.62 3.52
N HIS A 57 0.82 -8.55 4.74
CA HIS A 57 0.78 -7.35 5.61
C HIS A 57 1.84 -6.32 5.22
N PHE A 58 1.95 -5.99 3.94
CA PHE A 58 2.85 -4.92 3.52
C PHE A 58 2.46 -3.59 4.16
N HIS A 59 3.46 -2.87 4.65
CA HIS A 59 3.25 -1.46 4.99
C HIS A 59 2.67 -0.72 3.78
N PRO A 60 1.63 0.13 3.93
CA PRO A 60 0.98 0.79 2.81
C PRO A 60 1.91 1.54 1.87
N ALA A 61 3.05 2.05 2.37
CA ALA A 61 4.07 2.72 1.55
C ALA A 61 4.71 1.80 0.49
N ILE A 62 4.86 0.49 0.79
CA ILE A 62 5.51 -0.48 -0.10
C ILE A 62 4.55 -1.45 -0.77
N ALA A 63 3.27 -1.47 -0.40
CA ALA A 63 2.26 -2.30 -1.05
C ALA A 63 2.23 -2.01 -2.57
N PRO A 64 2.30 -3.03 -3.45
CA PRO A 64 2.32 -2.83 -4.90
C PRO A 64 1.08 -2.12 -5.43
N VAL A 65 -0.09 -2.55 -4.98
CA VAL A 65 -1.39 -1.91 -5.23
C VAL A 65 -1.82 -1.21 -3.96
N LYS A 66 -2.25 0.05 -4.07
CA LYS A 66 -2.66 0.87 -2.92
C LYS A 66 -4.15 0.72 -2.61
N ILE A 67 -4.95 0.67 -3.66
CA ILE A 67 -6.41 0.70 -3.58
C ILE A 67 -6.96 -0.24 -4.65
N ALA A 68 -7.86 -1.14 -4.25
CA ALA A 68 -8.67 -1.91 -5.19
C ALA A 68 -10.10 -1.38 -5.23
N VAL A 69 -10.67 -1.25 -6.43
CA VAL A 69 -12.06 -0.84 -6.62
C VAL A 69 -12.88 -2.04 -7.11
N LEU A 70 -13.81 -2.47 -6.27
CA LEU A 70 -14.55 -3.72 -6.40
C LEU A 70 -16.06 -3.44 -6.47
N PRO A 71 -16.68 -3.35 -7.67
CA PRO A 71 -18.14 -3.18 -7.74
C PRO A 71 -18.85 -4.42 -7.18
N LEU A 72 -19.84 -4.26 -6.32
CA LEU A 72 -20.59 -5.37 -5.73
C LEU A 72 -21.23 -6.27 -6.80
N SER A 73 -21.65 -5.70 -7.90
CA SER A 73 -22.25 -6.37 -9.06
C SER A 73 -21.70 -5.81 -10.37
N LYS A 74 -21.66 -6.62 -11.44
CA LYS A 74 -21.29 -6.17 -12.78
C LYS A 74 -22.13 -5.00 -13.31
N LYS A 75 -23.37 -4.85 -12.85
CA LYS A 75 -24.21 -3.71 -13.20
C LYS A 75 -23.67 -2.37 -12.72
N LEU A 76 -22.85 -2.42 -11.67
CA LEU A 76 -22.23 -1.27 -11.04
C LEU A 76 -20.80 -1.01 -11.55
N SER A 77 -20.32 -1.80 -12.54
CA SER A 77 -18.94 -1.67 -13.03
C SER A 77 -18.69 -0.30 -13.67
N GLU A 78 -19.64 0.25 -14.40
CA GLU A 78 -19.46 1.56 -15.07
C GLU A 78 -19.29 2.72 -14.07
N PRO A 79 -20.18 2.92 -13.08
CA PRO A 79 -19.96 3.95 -12.08
C PRO A 79 -18.71 3.69 -11.20
N ALA A 80 -18.42 2.44 -10.85
CA ALA A 80 -17.21 2.09 -10.11
C ALA A 80 -15.92 2.40 -10.89
N GLN A 81 -15.93 2.23 -12.23
CA GLN A 81 -14.81 2.61 -13.09
C GLN A 81 -14.52 4.11 -13.08
N LYS A 82 -15.53 4.95 -12.86
CA LYS A 82 -15.30 6.41 -12.71
C LYS A 82 -14.52 6.72 -11.44
N VAL A 83 -14.85 6.04 -10.33
CA VAL A 83 -14.11 6.15 -9.07
C VAL A 83 -12.69 5.64 -9.25
N PHE A 84 -12.51 4.47 -9.87
CA PHE A 84 -11.20 3.91 -10.18
C PHE A 84 -10.35 4.87 -11.04
N ALA A 85 -10.91 5.41 -12.11
CA ALA A 85 -10.19 6.30 -13.01
C ALA A 85 -9.73 7.59 -12.32
N GLU A 86 -10.51 8.09 -11.36
CA GLU A 86 -10.13 9.29 -10.60
C GLU A 86 -8.99 8.99 -9.61
N LEU A 87 -9.08 7.90 -8.86
CA LEU A 87 -8.05 7.51 -7.90
C LEU A 87 -6.74 7.08 -8.58
N SER A 88 -6.83 6.43 -9.74
CA SER A 88 -5.65 5.98 -10.51
C SER A 88 -4.78 7.11 -11.05
N LYS A 89 -5.26 8.36 -11.03
CA LYS A 89 -4.43 9.53 -11.36
C LYS A 89 -3.33 9.78 -10.33
N ARG A 90 -3.50 9.27 -9.11
CA ARG A 90 -2.60 9.54 -7.98
C ARG A 90 -2.01 8.29 -7.35
N TYR A 91 -2.79 7.21 -7.29
CA TYR A 91 -2.41 5.96 -6.62
C TYR A 91 -2.32 4.81 -7.61
N ASN A 92 -1.49 3.81 -7.32
CA ASN A 92 -1.53 2.56 -8.05
C ASN A 92 -2.77 1.77 -7.62
N CYS A 93 -3.78 1.74 -8.49
CA CYS A 93 -5.07 1.13 -8.22
C CYS A 93 -5.29 -0.11 -9.07
N GLU A 94 -6.08 -1.05 -8.57
CA GLU A 94 -6.61 -2.20 -9.32
C GLU A 94 -8.13 -2.14 -9.40
N PHE A 95 -8.70 -2.67 -10.48
CA PHE A 95 -10.15 -2.79 -10.68
C PHE A 95 -10.49 -4.23 -10.99
N ASP A 96 -11.36 -4.85 -10.17
CA ASP A 96 -11.80 -6.22 -10.39
C ASP A 96 -13.30 -6.38 -10.23
N ASP A 97 -13.96 -6.83 -11.29
CA ASP A 97 -15.39 -7.16 -11.32
C ASP A 97 -15.66 -8.66 -11.56
N ARG A 98 -14.65 -9.52 -11.44
CA ARG A 98 -14.71 -10.94 -11.79
C ARG A 98 -15.02 -11.83 -10.60
N GLY A 99 -16.12 -12.57 -10.65
CA GLY A 99 -16.51 -13.53 -9.63
C GLY A 99 -17.18 -12.88 -8.41
N ALA A 100 -17.32 -13.64 -7.33
CA ALA A 100 -17.95 -13.18 -6.10
C ALA A 100 -17.07 -12.17 -5.35
N ILE A 101 -17.70 -11.18 -4.71
CA ILE A 101 -17.00 -10.11 -3.99
C ILE A 101 -16.03 -10.66 -2.91
N GLY A 102 -16.41 -11.69 -2.17
CA GLY A 102 -15.54 -12.30 -1.18
C GLY A 102 -14.25 -12.89 -1.76
N LYS A 103 -14.30 -13.47 -2.98
CA LYS A 103 -13.11 -13.97 -3.67
C LYS A 103 -12.21 -12.84 -4.15
N ARG A 104 -12.79 -11.69 -4.50
CA ARG A 104 -12.04 -10.49 -4.90
C ARG A 104 -11.28 -9.92 -3.71
N TYR A 105 -11.92 -9.77 -2.55
CA TYR A 105 -11.23 -9.40 -1.32
C TYR A 105 -10.06 -10.32 -0.99
N ARG A 106 -10.22 -11.65 -1.18
CA ARG A 106 -9.14 -12.61 -0.93
C ARG A 106 -7.94 -12.39 -1.86
N ARG A 107 -8.17 -12.14 -3.14
CA ARG A 107 -7.08 -11.84 -4.08
C ARG A 107 -6.31 -10.57 -3.69
N GLU A 108 -7.02 -9.55 -3.23
CA GLU A 108 -6.40 -8.31 -2.76
C GLU A 108 -5.63 -8.51 -1.45
N ASP A 109 -6.16 -9.32 -0.53
CA ASP A 109 -5.45 -9.70 0.68
C ASP A 109 -4.13 -10.45 0.35
N GLU A 110 -4.18 -11.39 -0.61
CA GLU A 110 -3.03 -12.19 -1.07
C GLU A 110 -1.92 -11.35 -1.71
N ILE A 111 -2.24 -10.26 -2.39
CA ILE A 111 -1.23 -9.34 -2.97
C ILE A 111 -0.87 -8.18 -2.06
N GLY A 112 -1.56 -8.05 -0.92
CA GLY A 112 -1.27 -7.07 0.11
C GLY A 112 -1.82 -5.68 -0.13
N THR A 113 -2.92 -5.54 -0.87
CA THR A 113 -3.61 -4.26 -1.09
C THR A 113 -4.20 -3.75 0.24
N PRO A 114 -3.76 -2.59 0.77
CA PRO A 114 -4.19 -2.15 2.10
C PRO A 114 -5.65 -1.72 2.17
N TYR A 115 -6.23 -1.21 1.09
CA TYR A 115 -7.60 -0.73 1.08
C TYR A 115 -8.39 -1.21 -0.13
N CYS A 116 -9.58 -1.76 0.12
CA CYS A 116 -10.52 -2.16 -0.92
C CYS A 116 -11.78 -1.31 -0.86
N ILE A 117 -12.14 -0.68 -1.95
CA ILE A 117 -13.39 0.07 -2.13
C ILE A 117 -14.45 -0.86 -2.70
N CYS A 118 -15.59 -0.99 -2.02
CA CYS A 118 -16.78 -1.62 -2.56
C CYS A 118 -17.76 -0.55 -3.02
N TYR A 119 -18.06 -0.54 -4.33
CA TYR A 119 -19.15 0.23 -4.89
C TYR A 119 -20.41 -0.63 -4.90
N ASP A 120 -21.39 -0.30 -4.09
CA ASP A 120 -22.63 -1.06 -3.90
C ASP A 120 -23.86 -0.34 -4.46
N PHE A 121 -25.05 -0.94 -4.30
CA PHE A 121 -26.29 -0.37 -4.82
C PHE A 121 -26.71 0.93 -4.10
N ASP A 122 -26.32 1.09 -2.82
CA ASP A 122 -26.62 2.30 -2.08
C ASP A 122 -25.71 3.46 -2.51
N SER A 123 -24.56 3.15 -3.11
CA SER A 123 -23.60 4.15 -3.61
C SER A 123 -24.19 5.06 -4.70
N GLU A 124 -25.18 4.57 -5.46
CA GLU A 124 -25.90 5.41 -6.44
C GLU A 124 -26.81 6.44 -5.78
N ASN A 125 -27.31 6.14 -4.58
CA ASN A 125 -28.25 6.99 -3.84
C ASN A 125 -27.54 7.99 -2.93
N ASP A 126 -26.56 7.52 -2.16
CA ASP A 126 -25.87 8.31 -1.13
C ASP A 126 -24.54 8.90 -1.57
N GLN A 127 -24.09 8.58 -2.81
CA GLN A 127 -22.80 9.01 -3.39
C GLN A 127 -21.62 8.69 -2.46
N ALA A 128 -21.69 7.54 -1.75
CA ALA A 128 -20.65 7.05 -0.88
C ALA A 128 -20.26 5.61 -1.25
N VAL A 129 -19.09 5.18 -0.82
CA VAL A 129 -18.58 3.83 -1.01
C VAL A 129 -18.14 3.23 0.32
N THR A 130 -18.09 1.91 0.39
CA THR A 130 -17.55 1.23 1.56
C THR A 130 -16.09 0.93 1.35
N ILE A 131 -15.22 1.36 2.26
CA ILE A 131 -13.78 1.06 2.26
C ILE A 131 -13.52 0.00 3.32
N ARG A 132 -12.88 -1.11 2.93
CA ARG A 132 -12.40 -2.15 3.83
C ARG A 132 -10.91 -2.02 4.03
N ASP A 133 -10.48 -1.99 5.27
CA ASP A 133 -9.09 -2.12 5.67
C ASP A 133 -8.66 -3.60 5.63
N ARG A 134 -7.49 -3.90 5.06
CA ARG A 134 -6.95 -5.25 4.92
C ARG A 134 -6.66 -5.88 6.28
N ASP A 135 -6.02 -5.13 7.17
CA ASP A 135 -5.46 -5.69 8.41
C ASP A 135 -6.54 -5.92 9.46
N THR A 136 -7.44 -4.95 9.63
CA THR A 136 -8.53 -5.04 10.62
C THR A 136 -9.80 -5.68 10.08
N MET A 137 -9.96 -5.75 8.75
CA MET A 137 -11.20 -6.09 8.04
C MET A 137 -12.39 -5.16 8.36
N GLU A 138 -12.15 -4.09 9.10
CA GLU A 138 -13.16 -3.08 9.37
C GLU A 138 -13.59 -2.36 8.09
N GLN A 139 -14.84 -1.95 8.07
CA GLN A 139 -15.45 -1.28 6.93
C GLN A 139 -16.00 0.08 7.35
N VAL A 140 -15.67 1.10 6.59
CA VAL A 140 -16.16 2.47 6.82
C VAL A 140 -16.85 2.98 5.55
N ARG A 141 -17.93 3.75 5.74
CA ARG A 141 -18.65 4.40 4.64
C ARG A 141 -18.08 5.79 4.42
N VAL A 142 -17.60 6.09 3.22
CA VAL A 142 -16.94 7.36 2.88
C VAL A 142 -17.59 7.96 1.64
N PRO A 143 -17.97 9.26 1.64
CA PRO A 143 -18.47 9.95 0.47
C PRO A 143 -17.43 9.96 -0.68
N ILE A 144 -17.88 9.73 -1.91
CA ILE A 144 -16.97 9.69 -3.09
C ILE A 144 -16.19 11.00 -3.23
N ALA A 145 -16.81 12.14 -2.92
CA ALA A 145 -16.15 13.44 -2.97
C ALA A 145 -15.00 13.59 -1.96
N GLU A 146 -15.01 12.83 -0.87
CA GLU A 146 -14.01 12.88 0.20
C GLU A 146 -12.89 11.84 0.05
N LEU A 147 -13.03 10.89 -0.88
CA LEU A 147 -12.07 9.79 -1.05
C LEU A 147 -10.64 10.26 -1.21
N LYS A 148 -10.43 11.33 -1.96
CA LYS A 148 -9.08 11.86 -2.17
C LYS A 148 -8.44 12.30 -0.84
N ASN A 149 -9.14 13.10 -0.07
CA ASN A 149 -8.63 13.60 1.22
C ASN A 149 -8.43 12.44 2.20
N TRP A 150 -9.38 11.51 2.24
CA TRP A 150 -9.31 10.33 3.09
C TRP A 150 -8.06 9.48 2.79
N PHE A 151 -7.76 9.22 1.52
CA PHE A 151 -6.56 8.47 1.14
C PHE A 151 -5.28 9.28 1.27
N ASP A 152 -5.31 10.60 1.07
CA ASP A 152 -4.16 11.46 1.30
C ASP A 152 -3.71 11.37 2.77
N GLU A 153 -4.65 11.37 3.73
CA GLU A 153 -4.34 11.17 5.15
C GLU A 153 -3.81 9.76 5.46
N LYS A 154 -4.31 8.72 4.76
CA LYS A 154 -3.88 7.33 4.97
C LYS A 154 -2.52 7.00 4.35
N PHE A 155 -2.09 7.73 3.34
CA PHE A 155 -0.83 7.55 2.63
C PHE A 155 0.17 8.69 2.86
N ASP A 156 -0.05 9.51 3.87
CA ASP A 156 0.90 10.53 4.32
C ASP A 156 1.94 9.88 5.25
N PHE A 157 3.12 9.52 4.68
CA PHE A 157 4.21 8.82 5.35
C PHE A 157 5.46 9.68 5.42
#